data_0c85bcadf5198b6fb7d3a83bc7b1128c
#
_entry.id   0c85bcadf5198b6fb7d3a83bc7b1128c
#
_cell.length_a   1.000
_cell.length_b   1.000
_cell.length_c   1.000
_cell.angle_alpha   90.00
_cell.angle_beta   90.00
_cell.angle_gamma   90.00
#
_symmetry.space_group_name_H-M   'P 1'
#
loop_
_entity.id
_entity.type
_entity.pdbx_description
1 polymer ?
#
loop_
_entity_poly.entity_id
_entity_poly.type
_entity_poly.pdbx_seq_one_letter_code
_entity_poly.pdbx_strand_id
1 'polypeptide(L)'
;MNDIEEYEFDRQGYIIIEQMLNPPEVDSLAAAVDKLETHALAHVNQPPRKKSAWGPEYHHNVDRGYYTQGSNEAGRTLMIEDFWNADARFDLLVNHARTMACIDAIVQDRPTVNNSELRIRYNGNQSGTHGGTRMAGRKYRNE
;
A
#
# COMPACT_ATOMS: atom_id res chain seq x y z
N MET A 1 -21.42 -3.95 2.54
CA MET A 1 -21.34 -5.37 2.90
C MET A 1 -22.75 -5.93 2.97
N ASN A 2 -22.93 -7.26 2.88
CA ASN A 2 -24.20 -7.89 3.23
C ASN A 2 -24.14 -8.38 4.68
N ASP A 3 -25.28 -8.78 5.24
CA ASP A 3 -25.42 -9.15 6.67
C ASP A 3 -24.48 -10.32 7.09
N ILE A 4 -24.20 -11.25 6.17
CA ILE A 4 -23.30 -12.39 6.43
C ILE A 4 -21.85 -11.90 6.51
N GLU A 5 -21.46 -11.03 5.62
CA GLU A 5 -20.11 -10.44 5.60
C GLU A 5 -19.86 -9.57 6.82
N GLU A 6 -20.85 -8.81 7.26
CA GLU A 6 -20.77 -8.02 8.49
C GLU A 6 -20.63 -8.93 9.71
N TYR A 7 -21.46 -9.98 9.82
CA TYR A 7 -21.36 -10.96 10.88
C TYR A 7 -20.00 -11.65 10.93
N GLU A 8 -19.45 -12.06 9.75
CA GLU A 8 -18.15 -12.71 9.70
C GLU A 8 -17.02 -11.74 10.04
N PHE A 9 -17.12 -10.48 9.62
CA PHE A 9 -16.16 -9.45 10.01
C PHE A 9 -16.16 -9.21 11.53
N ASP A 10 -17.33 -9.06 12.14
CA ASP A 10 -17.48 -8.86 13.59
C ASP A 10 -16.94 -10.04 14.38
N ARG A 11 -17.17 -11.25 13.87
CA ARG A 11 -16.73 -12.49 14.53
C ARG A 11 -15.22 -12.73 14.41
N GLN A 12 -14.60 -12.40 13.27
CA GLN A 12 -13.22 -12.77 12.95
C GLN A 12 -12.25 -11.60 13.00
N GLY A 13 -12.74 -10.37 12.89
CA GLY A 13 -11.93 -9.16 12.78
C GLY A 13 -11.33 -8.93 11.38
N TYR A 14 -11.72 -9.73 10.39
CA TYR A 14 -11.32 -9.55 8.98
C TYR A 14 -12.36 -10.15 8.04
N ILE A 15 -12.31 -9.74 6.76
CA ILE A 15 -13.07 -10.35 5.67
C ILE A 15 -12.17 -10.53 4.44
N ILE A 16 -12.37 -11.62 3.73
CA ILE A 16 -11.73 -11.89 2.44
C ILE A 16 -12.79 -11.81 1.35
N ILE A 17 -12.56 -10.94 0.37
CA ILE A 17 -13.45 -10.76 -0.78
C ILE A 17 -12.73 -11.33 -1.99
N GLU A 18 -13.13 -12.52 -2.39
CA GLU A 18 -12.57 -13.18 -3.55
C GLU A 18 -13.03 -12.49 -4.85
N GLN A 19 -12.14 -12.48 -5.85
CA GLN A 19 -12.42 -11.95 -7.19
C GLN A 19 -12.96 -10.51 -7.20
N MET A 20 -12.53 -9.70 -6.24
CA MET A 20 -12.95 -8.30 -6.13
C MET A 20 -12.57 -7.49 -7.37
N LEU A 21 -11.37 -7.74 -7.91
CA LEU A 21 -10.91 -7.19 -9.19
C LEU A 21 -11.15 -8.20 -10.30
N ASN A 22 -11.66 -7.75 -11.42
CA ASN A 22 -11.80 -8.59 -12.62
C ASN A 22 -10.45 -8.71 -13.37
N PRO A 23 -10.28 -9.73 -14.25
CA PRO A 23 -9.02 -9.92 -14.96
C PRO A 23 -8.49 -8.69 -15.71
N PRO A 24 -9.29 -7.93 -16.48
CA PRO A 24 -8.84 -6.69 -17.11
C PRO A 24 -8.34 -5.63 -16.12
N GLU A 25 -8.94 -5.50 -14.95
CA GLU A 25 -8.48 -4.59 -13.89
C GLU A 25 -7.14 -5.03 -13.33
N VAL A 26 -6.97 -6.33 -13.07
CA VAL A 26 -5.70 -6.91 -12.63
C VAL A 26 -4.60 -6.66 -13.66
N ASP A 27 -4.86 -6.96 -14.94
CA ASP A 27 -3.89 -6.75 -16.04
C ASP A 27 -3.49 -5.28 -16.16
N SER A 28 -4.46 -4.38 -16.04
CA SER A 28 -4.21 -2.93 -16.09
C SER A 28 -3.34 -2.44 -14.93
N LEU A 29 -3.63 -2.92 -13.71
CA LEU A 29 -2.84 -2.58 -12.52
C LEU A 29 -1.44 -3.19 -12.58
N ALA A 30 -1.30 -4.44 -13.01
CA ALA A 30 -0.01 -5.09 -13.19
C ALA A 30 0.88 -4.32 -14.17
N ALA A 31 0.33 -3.94 -15.33
CA ALA A 31 1.07 -3.13 -16.30
C ALA A 31 1.45 -1.73 -15.75
N ALA A 32 0.65 -1.16 -14.83
CA ALA A 32 1.01 0.09 -14.16
C ALA A 32 2.16 -0.12 -13.18
N VAL A 33 2.14 -1.22 -12.42
CA VAL A 33 3.22 -1.59 -11.47
C VAL A 33 4.53 -1.83 -12.22
N ASP A 34 4.53 -2.63 -13.29
CA ASP A 34 5.73 -2.94 -14.07
C ASP A 34 6.39 -1.67 -14.63
N LYS A 35 5.58 -0.74 -15.15
CA LYS A 35 6.05 0.54 -15.63
C LYS A 35 6.64 1.39 -14.51
N LEU A 36 5.97 1.42 -13.35
CA LEU A 36 6.41 2.18 -12.20
C LEU A 36 7.70 1.59 -11.60
N GLU A 37 7.81 0.26 -11.50
CA GLU A 37 9.03 -0.43 -11.06
C GLU A 37 10.22 -0.06 -11.93
N THR A 38 10.08 -0.16 -13.26
CA THR A 38 11.12 0.19 -14.22
C THR A 38 11.58 1.63 -14.02
N HIS A 39 10.64 2.56 -13.90
CA HIS A 39 10.96 3.98 -13.70
C HIS A 39 11.63 4.22 -12.33
N ALA A 40 11.10 3.62 -11.28
CA ALA A 40 11.63 3.77 -9.92
C ALA A 40 13.07 3.26 -9.82
N LEU A 41 13.37 2.07 -10.35
CA LEU A 41 14.74 1.51 -10.37
C LEU A 41 15.74 2.41 -11.11
N ALA A 42 15.32 3.04 -12.20
CA ALA A 42 16.17 3.94 -12.96
C ALA A 42 16.52 5.23 -12.20
N HIS A 43 15.69 5.64 -11.22
CA HIS A 43 15.81 6.93 -10.56
C HIS A 43 16.04 6.86 -9.03
N VAL A 44 15.91 5.69 -8.42
CA VAL A 44 15.93 5.50 -6.95
C VAL A 44 17.14 6.14 -6.25
N ASN A 45 18.29 6.23 -6.92
CA ASN A 45 19.51 6.82 -6.40
C ASN A 45 19.77 8.25 -6.88
N GLN A 46 18.87 8.82 -7.67
CA GLN A 46 19.05 10.15 -8.26
C GLN A 46 18.47 11.26 -7.36
N PRO A 47 18.96 12.49 -7.43
CA PRO A 47 18.32 13.66 -6.83
C PRO A 47 17.00 14.00 -7.58
N PRO A 48 16.09 14.74 -6.93
CA PRO A 48 16.18 15.22 -5.57
C PRO A 48 15.95 14.12 -4.52
N ARG A 49 16.67 14.21 -3.41
CA ARG A 49 16.56 13.27 -2.30
C ARG A 49 15.86 13.95 -1.11
N LYS A 50 15.01 13.21 -0.44
CA LYS A 50 14.30 13.67 0.76
C LYS A 50 14.46 12.63 1.87
N LYS A 51 14.84 13.09 3.05
CA LYS A 51 14.89 12.25 4.24
C LYS A 51 13.47 12.03 4.77
N SER A 52 13.09 10.78 4.97
CA SER A 52 11.81 10.45 5.58
C SER A 52 11.82 10.68 7.09
N ALA A 53 10.64 10.73 7.71
CA ALA A 53 10.50 10.75 9.16
C ALA A 53 11.08 9.48 9.84
N TRP A 54 11.20 8.39 9.10
CA TRP A 54 11.71 7.10 9.57
C TRP A 54 13.23 6.94 9.42
N GLY A 55 13.91 7.95 8.86
CA GLY A 55 15.36 7.98 8.71
C GLY A 55 15.90 7.69 7.31
N PRO A 56 15.36 6.76 6.51
CA PRO A 56 15.83 6.53 5.14
C PRO A 56 15.70 7.76 4.24
N GLU A 57 16.55 7.83 3.24
CA GLU A 57 16.42 8.82 2.17
C GLU A 57 15.73 8.22 0.96
N TYR A 58 14.78 8.95 0.43
CA TYR A 58 14.01 8.61 -0.75
C TYR A 58 14.40 9.50 -1.93
N HIS A 59 14.38 8.95 -3.14
CA HIS A 59 14.23 9.77 -4.34
C HIS A 59 12.82 10.36 -4.35
N HIS A 60 12.69 11.64 -4.62
CA HIS A 60 11.41 12.32 -4.71
C HIS A 60 11.11 12.63 -6.19
N ASN A 61 10.11 11.98 -6.74
CA ASN A 61 9.55 12.39 -8.03
C ASN A 61 8.70 13.65 -7.83
N VAL A 62 9.29 14.81 -8.14
CA VAL A 62 8.67 16.12 -7.86
C VAL A 62 7.41 16.35 -8.72
N ASP A 63 7.45 15.87 -9.97
CA ASP A 63 6.37 16.09 -10.93
C ASP A 63 5.10 15.35 -10.58
N ARG A 64 5.25 14.17 -9.97
CA ARG A 64 4.15 13.28 -9.63
C ARG A 64 3.88 13.17 -8.13
N GLY A 65 4.81 13.56 -7.27
CA GLY A 65 4.64 13.58 -5.83
C GLY A 65 4.66 12.20 -5.17
N TYR A 66 5.47 11.26 -5.67
CA TYR A 66 5.73 9.98 -5.02
C TYR A 66 7.21 9.81 -4.68
N TYR A 67 7.52 8.86 -3.79
CA TYR A 67 8.86 8.67 -3.25
C TYR A 67 9.31 7.23 -3.46
N THR A 68 10.60 7.02 -3.78
CA THR A 68 11.15 5.69 -4.00
C THR A 68 12.43 5.45 -3.21
N GLN A 69 12.59 4.25 -2.68
CA GLN A 69 13.84 3.77 -2.08
C GLN A 69 14.01 2.27 -2.28
N GLY A 70 15.22 1.77 -2.05
CA GLY A 70 15.53 0.35 -2.12
C GLY A 70 16.26 -0.04 -3.40
N SER A 71 16.21 -1.31 -3.73
CA SER A 71 16.85 -1.86 -4.94
C SER A 71 16.17 -3.17 -5.36
N ASN A 72 16.56 -3.68 -6.53
CA ASN A 72 16.13 -4.99 -7.04
C ASN A 72 17.14 -6.12 -6.74
N GLU A 73 18.08 -5.89 -5.84
CA GLU A 73 19.02 -6.94 -5.41
C GLU A 73 18.30 -8.04 -4.63
N ALA A 74 18.86 -9.25 -4.66
CA ALA A 74 18.35 -10.36 -3.87
C ALA A 74 18.29 -10.00 -2.38
N GLY A 75 17.20 -10.33 -1.73
CA GLY A 75 16.94 -9.99 -0.32
C GLY A 75 16.58 -8.55 -0.05
N ARG A 76 16.37 -7.73 -1.07
CA ARG A 76 15.97 -6.32 -0.96
C ARG A 76 14.51 -6.10 -1.34
N THR A 77 14.05 -4.91 -1.07
CA THR A 77 12.71 -4.41 -1.44
C THR A 77 12.86 -3.07 -2.14
N LEU A 78 12.15 -2.89 -3.22
CA LEU A 78 11.86 -1.56 -3.76
C LEU A 78 10.57 -1.08 -3.10
N MET A 79 10.61 0.08 -2.48
CA MET A 79 9.49 0.70 -1.81
C MET A 79 9.11 1.99 -2.51
N ILE A 80 7.83 2.16 -2.78
CA ILE A 80 7.29 3.35 -3.46
C ILE A 80 6.14 3.87 -2.59
N GLU A 81 6.38 4.99 -1.93
CA GLU A 81 5.36 5.68 -1.13
C GLU A 81 4.58 6.67 -1.98
N ASP A 82 3.31 6.85 -1.67
CA ASP A 82 2.36 7.66 -2.42
C ASP A 82 2.24 7.22 -3.90
N PHE A 83 2.35 5.91 -4.14
CA PHE A 83 2.44 5.30 -5.46
C PHE A 83 1.23 5.59 -6.35
N TRP A 84 0.06 5.84 -5.78
CA TRP A 84 -1.14 6.20 -6.54
C TRP A 84 -0.97 7.47 -7.39
N ASN A 85 -0.11 8.40 -6.97
CA ASN A 85 0.21 9.59 -7.73
C ASN A 85 0.98 9.28 -9.04
N ALA A 86 1.55 8.09 -9.15
CA ALA A 86 2.38 7.72 -10.29
C ALA A 86 1.57 7.41 -11.55
N ASP A 87 0.37 6.85 -11.41
CA ASP A 87 -0.47 6.47 -12.57
C ASP A 87 -1.95 6.46 -12.15
N ALA A 88 -2.81 7.08 -12.98
CA ALA A 88 -4.24 7.18 -12.72
C ALA A 88 -4.97 5.83 -12.62
N ARG A 89 -4.38 4.75 -13.13
CA ARG A 89 -4.94 3.40 -12.96
C ARG A 89 -4.99 2.95 -11.51
N PHE A 90 -4.14 3.50 -10.65
CA PHE A 90 -4.15 3.21 -9.22
C PHE A 90 -5.33 3.83 -8.47
N ASP A 91 -6.03 4.79 -9.07
CA ASP A 91 -7.25 5.38 -8.50
C ASP A 91 -8.32 4.29 -8.23
N LEU A 92 -8.31 3.23 -9.05
CA LEU A 92 -9.19 2.08 -8.85
C LEU A 92 -9.03 1.46 -7.45
N LEU A 93 -7.83 1.42 -6.90
CA LEU A 93 -7.57 0.84 -5.57
C LEU A 93 -8.14 1.68 -4.44
N VAL A 94 -8.31 2.98 -4.68
CA VAL A 94 -8.84 3.93 -3.68
C VAL A 94 -10.36 4.04 -3.76
N ASN A 95 -10.94 4.00 -4.97
CA ASN A 95 -12.35 4.27 -5.19
C ASN A 95 -13.14 3.08 -5.73
N HIS A 96 -12.58 1.86 -5.69
CA HIS A 96 -13.30 0.67 -6.12
C HIS A 96 -14.61 0.52 -5.35
N ALA A 97 -15.72 0.41 -6.07
CA ALA A 97 -17.07 0.46 -5.47
C ALA A 97 -17.27 -0.57 -4.35
N ARG A 98 -16.72 -1.79 -4.54
CA ARG A 98 -16.81 -2.85 -3.53
C ARG A 98 -15.96 -2.56 -2.30
N THR A 99 -14.77 -1.99 -2.48
CA THR A 99 -13.90 -1.56 -1.37
C THR A 99 -14.60 -0.47 -0.56
N MET A 100 -15.14 0.55 -1.24
CA MET A 100 -15.84 1.64 -0.58
C MET A 100 -17.07 1.15 0.18
N ALA A 101 -17.85 0.23 -0.39
CA ALA A 101 -19.00 -0.36 0.30
C ALA A 101 -18.62 -1.13 1.59
N CYS A 102 -17.43 -1.74 1.63
CA CYS A 102 -16.94 -2.36 2.87
C CYS A 102 -16.45 -1.33 3.87
N ILE A 103 -15.74 -0.31 3.41
CA ILE A 103 -15.24 0.77 4.27
C ILE A 103 -16.44 1.51 4.91
N ASP A 104 -17.45 1.88 4.12
CA ASP A 104 -18.64 2.59 4.61
C ASP A 104 -19.44 1.77 5.63
N ALA A 105 -19.44 0.44 5.49
CA ALA A 105 -20.10 -0.45 6.46
C ALA A 105 -19.33 -0.57 7.78
N ILE A 106 -17.99 -0.54 7.74
CA ILE A 106 -17.14 -0.76 8.91
C ILE A 106 -16.79 0.56 9.61
N VAL A 107 -16.47 1.59 8.84
CA VAL A 107 -16.02 2.89 9.35
C VAL A 107 -17.23 3.81 9.51
N GLN A 108 -17.60 4.07 10.77
CA GLN A 108 -18.78 4.89 11.10
C GLN A 108 -18.54 6.41 10.97
N ASP A 109 -17.44 6.81 10.35
CA ASP A 109 -17.07 8.20 10.14
C ASP A 109 -16.45 8.37 8.74
N ARG A 110 -16.19 9.59 8.33
CA ARG A 110 -15.59 9.88 7.02
C ARG A 110 -14.19 9.26 6.93
N PRO A 111 -13.96 8.28 6.06
CA PRO A 111 -12.66 7.67 5.91
C PRO A 111 -11.68 8.65 5.26
N THR A 112 -10.43 8.60 5.69
CA THR A 112 -9.33 9.32 5.07
C THR A 112 -8.20 8.37 4.75
N VAL A 113 -7.53 8.60 3.62
CA VAL A 113 -6.33 7.83 3.30
C VAL A 113 -5.16 8.43 4.06
N ASN A 114 -4.49 7.62 4.87
CA ASN A 114 -3.37 8.05 5.68
C ASN A 114 -2.05 8.02 4.89
N ASN A 115 -1.80 6.93 4.18
CA ASN A 115 -0.67 6.78 3.27
C ASN A 115 -0.97 5.69 2.23
N SER A 116 -0.14 5.62 1.21
CA SER A 116 -0.12 4.49 0.28
C SER A 116 1.30 4.03 0.03
N GLU A 117 1.51 2.73 0.02
CA GLU A 117 2.83 2.14 -0.16
C GLU A 117 2.74 0.91 -1.05
N LEU A 118 3.61 0.84 -2.05
CA LEU A 118 3.86 -0.34 -2.87
C LEU A 118 5.22 -0.92 -2.49
N ARG A 119 5.26 -2.21 -2.16
CA ARG A 119 6.49 -2.95 -1.86
C ARG A 119 6.70 -4.06 -2.87
N ILE A 120 7.71 -3.93 -3.69
CA ILE A 120 8.15 -4.97 -4.61
C ILE A 120 9.31 -5.71 -3.94
N ARG A 121 9.08 -6.98 -3.62
CA ARG A 121 10.04 -7.82 -2.90
C ARG A 121 10.77 -8.73 -3.86
N TYR A 122 12.08 -8.73 -3.77
CA TYR A 122 12.92 -9.60 -4.58
C TYR A 122 13.34 -10.83 -3.81
N ASN A 123 13.72 -11.88 -4.53
CA ASN A 123 14.00 -13.21 -3.99
C ASN A 123 14.85 -13.17 -2.71
N GLY A 124 14.42 -13.91 -1.69
CA GLY A 124 15.08 -13.97 -0.38
C GLY A 124 14.74 -12.85 0.59
N ASN A 125 13.89 -11.88 0.20
CA ASN A 125 13.45 -10.84 1.12
C ASN A 125 12.41 -11.37 2.12
N GLN A 126 12.63 -11.05 3.38
CA GLN A 126 11.70 -11.30 4.48
C GLN A 126 11.47 -10.00 5.24
N SER A 127 10.22 -9.64 5.48
CA SER A 127 9.89 -8.56 6.41
C SER A 127 9.47 -9.15 7.75
N GLY A 128 9.96 -8.56 8.84
CA GLY A 128 9.51 -8.91 10.18
C GLY A 128 8.03 -8.62 10.38
N THR A 129 7.41 -9.33 11.28
CA THR A 129 6.01 -9.08 11.67
C THR A 129 5.95 -7.77 12.45
N HIS A 130 5.07 -6.88 12.05
CA HIS A 130 4.74 -5.70 12.84
C HIS A 130 3.81 -6.11 13.98
N GLY A 131 4.34 -6.12 15.21
CA GLY A 131 3.51 -6.31 16.40
C GLY A 131 2.81 -5.00 16.77
N GLY A 132 1.48 -4.99 16.76
CA GLY A 132 0.68 -3.78 17.05
C GLY A 132 0.85 -3.22 18.47
N THR A 133 1.45 -3.98 19.38
CA THR A 133 1.57 -3.63 20.80
C THR A 133 2.67 -2.63 21.14
N ARG A 134 3.52 -2.23 20.19
CA ARG A 134 4.64 -1.30 20.44
C ARG A 134 4.65 -0.04 19.58
N MET A 135 3.66 0.17 18.76
CA MET A 135 3.60 1.41 18.00
C MET A 135 3.38 2.59 18.96
N ALA A 136 4.28 3.54 18.91
CA ALA A 136 4.27 4.78 19.70
C ALA A 136 4.30 4.60 21.23
N GLY A 137 4.90 3.54 21.77
CA GLY A 137 5.06 3.37 23.22
C GLY A 137 3.75 3.15 23.99
N ARG A 138 2.64 2.93 23.32
CA ARG A 138 1.37 2.59 23.97
C ARG A 138 1.29 1.10 24.20
N LYS A 139 1.19 0.72 25.47
CA LYS A 139 0.77 -0.62 25.83
C LYS A 139 -0.76 -0.65 25.72
N TYR A 140 -1.29 -1.47 24.81
CA TYR A 140 -2.71 -1.83 24.93
C TYR A 140 -2.83 -2.69 26.19
N ARG A 141 -3.62 -2.22 27.15
CA ARG A 141 -4.07 -3.08 28.23
C ARG A 141 -5.10 -4.01 27.61
N ASN A 142 -4.85 -5.31 27.69
CA ASN A 142 -5.92 -6.29 27.63
C ASN A 142 -6.68 -6.15 28.96
N GLU A 143 -7.79 -5.46 28.94
CA GLU A 143 -8.79 -5.51 29.98
C GLU A 143 -9.85 -6.55 29.62
#